data_72f31e96f2fdfbc0eda9c6da22c42030
#
_entry.id   72f31e96f2fdfbc0eda9c6da22c42030
#
_cell.length_a   1.000
_cell.length_b   1.000
_cell.length_c   1.000
_cell.angle_alpha   90.00
_cell.angle_beta   90.00
_cell.angle_gamma   90.00
#
_symmetry.space_group_name_H-M   'P 1'
#
loop_
_entity.id
_entity.type
_entity.pdbx_description
1 polymer ?
#
loop_
_entity_poly.entity_id
_entity_poly.type
_entity_poly.pdbx_seq_one_letter_code
_entity_poly.pdbx_strand_id
1 'polypeptide(L)'
;DLVEKLVSEDPAIKGIWCVPKYSNPQGITYSDETVYRFANLKPAAEDFRIFWDNAYCVHHLYEDKQDYLLEILMECKKAGNQDMVYKFSSTSKISFPGSGIAAIAASDANLADIRNMMKVQTIGHDKVNQLRHVRFFKDIHGIVEHMKKHADIMRPKFETVINTLEREL
;
A
#
# COMPACT_ATOMS: atom_id res chain seq x y z
N ASP A 1 11.08 12.20 -12.95
CA ASP A 1 11.47 13.46 -13.61
C ASP A 1 10.36 14.50 -13.51
N LEU A 2 9.16 14.31 -14.09
CA LEU A 2 8.08 15.30 -14.00
C LEU A 2 7.58 15.48 -12.56
N VAL A 3 7.34 14.39 -11.83
CA VAL A 3 6.88 14.44 -10.43
C VAL A 3 7.91 15.15 -9.55
N GLU A 4 9.18 14.79 -9.66
CA GLU A 4 10.27 15.41 -8.89
C GLU A 4 10.34 16.90 -9.16
N LYS A 5 10.28 17.31 -10.43
CA LYS A 5 10.29 18.73 -10.81
C LYS A 5 9.12 19.48 -10.20
N LEU A 6 7.88 19.00 -10.42
CA LEU A 6 6.68 19.66 -9.92
C LEU A 6 6.70 19.79 -8.38
N VAL A 7 7.05 18.71 -7.69
CA VAL A 7 7.09 18.69 -6.22
C VAL A 7 8.17 19.59 -5.65
N SER A 8 9.31 19.73 -6.34
CA SER A 8 10.41 20.60 -5.88
C SER A 8 10.22 22.08 -6.21
N GLU A 9 9.39 22.42 -7.18
CA GLU A 9 9.19 23.80 -7.64
C GLU A 9 7.91 24.45 -7.10
N ASP A 10 6.85 23.66 -6.83
CA ASP A 10 5.54 24.20 -6.44
C ASP A 10 5.18 23.86 -4.98
N PRO A 11 5.22 24.86 -4.05
CA PRO A 11 4.84 24.66 -2.66
C PRO A 11 3.33 24.44 -2.43
N ALA A 12 2.49 24.60 -3.46
CA ALA A 12 1.07 24.27 -3.38
C ALA A 12 0.80 22.76 -3.49
N ILE A 13 1.77 21.98 -4.00
CA ILE A 13 1.68 20.53 -4.06
C ILE A 13 1.99 19.94 -2.68
N LYS A 14 0.96 19.46 -2.00
CA LYS A 14 1.04 18.98 -0.61
C LYS A 14 1.17 17.46 -0.47
N GLY A 15 1.09 16.72 -1.55
CA GLY A 15 1.24 15.28 -1.49
C GLY A 15 1.03 14.55 -2.80
N ILE A 16 1.28 13.26 -2.74
CA ILE A 16 1.05 12.32 -3.83
C ILE A 16 0.47 11.02 -3.29
N TRP A 17 -0.52 10.47 -4.00
CA TRP A 17 -1.09 9.16 -3.70
C TRP A 17 -0.48 8.12 -4.63
N CYS A 18 0.10 7.06 -4.04
CA CYS A 18 0.77 5.99 -4.76
C CYS A 18 0.13 4.63 -4.43
N VAL A 19 -0.14 3.82 -5.45
CA VAL A 19 -0.46 2.39 -5.30
C VAL A 19 0.73 1.61 -5.86
N PRO A 20 1.72 1.25 -5.01
CA PRO A 20 3.06 0.90 -5.49
C PRO A 20 3.21 -0.53 -5.98
N LYS A 21 2.27 -1.41 -5.68
CA LYS A 21 2.33 -2.83 -6.05
C LYS A 21 1.02 -3.29 -6.64
N TYR A 22 1.09 -3.98 -7.80
CA TYR A 22 -0.08 -4.48 -8.54
C TYR A 22 -1.14 -3.40 -8.72
N SER A 23 -0.71 -2.20 -9.14
CA SER A 23 -1.55 -0.99 -9.16
C SER A 23 -2.80 -1.16 -10.00
N ASN A 24 -3.91 -0.60 -9.55
CA ASN A 24 -5.14 -0.51 -10.34
C ASN A 24 -5.14 0.82 -11.10
N PRO A 25 -5.32 0.84 -12.46
CA PRO A 25 -5.69 -0.31 -13.31
C PRO A 25 -4.51 -1.04 -13.99
N GLN A 26 -3.29 -0.56 -13.88
CA GLN A 26 -2.17 -0.94 -14.75
C GLN A 26 -1.45 -2.23 -14.33
N GLY A 27 -1.63 -2.70 -13.09
CA GLY A 27 -0.94 -3.89 -12.58
C GLY A 27 0.56 -3.69 -12.32
N ILE A 28 1.06 -2.45 -12.35
CA ILE A 28 2.48 -2.13 -12.22
C ILE A 28 2.93 -2.25 -10.75
N THR A 29 4.13 -2.77 -10.56
CA THR A 29 4.88 -2.69 -9.31
C THR A 29 6.06 -1.73 -9.49
N TYR A 30 6.28 -0.84 -8.54
CA TYR A 30 7.38 0.13 -8.58
C TYR A 30 8.73 -0.58 -8.45
N SER A 31 9.70 -0.16 -9.27
CA SER A 31 11.07 -0.62 -9.17
C SER A 31 11.77 -0.04 -7.93
N ASP A 32 12.85 -0.68 -7.47
CA ASP A 32 13.67 -0.18 -6.37
C ASP A 32 14.16 1.25 -6.65
N GLU A 33 14.55 1.55 -7.89
CA GLU A 33 14.96 2.90 -8.30
C GLU A 33 13.81 3.91 -8.08
N THR A 34 12.58 3.57 -8.47
CA THR A 34 11.42 4.42 -8.24
C THR A 34 11.21 4.69 -6.75
N VAL A 35 11.33 3.66 -5.90
CA VAL A 35 11.20 3.80 -4.45
C VAL A 35 12.32 4.69 -3.88
N TYR A 36 13.58 4.51 -4.33
CA TYR A 36 14.69 5.39 -3.93
C TYR A 36 14.46 6.84 -4.32
N ARG A 37 13.93 7.09 -5.52
CA ARG A 37 13.62 8.44 -5.99
C ARG A 37 12.52 9.09 -5.13
N PHE A 38 11.46 8.36 -4.78
CA PHE A 38 10.45 8.83 -3.84
C PHE A 38 11.03 9.14 -2.45
N ALA A 39 11.88 8.27 -1.93
CA ALA A 39 12.50 8.46 -0.63
C ALA A 39 13.42 9.69 -0.56
N ASN A 40 14.01 10.08 -1.69
CA ASN A 40 14.93 11.22 -1.80
C ASN A 40 14.28 12.49 -2.36
N LEU A 41 12.95 12.55 -2.49
CA LEU A 41 12.25 13.78 -2.89
C LEU A 41 12.62 14.95 -1.98
N LYS A 42 12.71 16.13 -2.59
CA LYS A 42 12.96 17.40 -1.91
C LYS A 42 11.79 18.34 -2.19
N PRO A 43 10.66 18.18 -1.49
CA PRO A 43 9.48 18.99 -1.74
C PRO A 43 9.72 20.47 -1.40
N ALA A 44 9.14 21.37 -2.21
CA ALA A 44 9.07 22.79 -1.88
C ALA A 44 8.10 23.05 -0.70
N ALA A 45 7.11 22.18 -0.49
CA ALA A 45 6.19 22.24 0.62
C ALA A 45 6.73 21.46 1.83
N GLU A 46 6.92 22.11 2.98
CA GLU A 46 7.37 21.49 4.23
C GLU A 46 6.40 20.41 4.75
N ASP A 47 5.13 20.58 4.47
CA ASP A 47 4.05 19.68 4.84
C ASP A 47 3.70 18.63 3.77
N PHE A 48 4.55 18.44 2.76
CA PHE A 48 4.35 17.42 1.72
C PHE A 48 4.33 16.01 2.29
N ARG A 49 3.38 15.18 1.80
CA ARG A 49 3.25 13.78 2.23
C ARG A 49 3.07 12.83 1.05
N ILE A 50 3.65 11.66 1.17
CA ILE A 50 3.44 10.51 0.30
C ILE A 50 2.43 9.57 0.97
N PHE A 51 1.28 9.36 0.30
CA PHE A 51 0.27 8.39 0.71
C PHE A 51 0.54 7.08 -0.01
N TRP A 52 1.18 6.14 0.69
CA TRP A 52 1.64 4.87 0.14
C TRP A 52 0.60 3.78 0.39
N ASP A 53 -0.33 3.62 -0.56
CA ASP A 53 -1.46 2.69 -0.46
C ASP A 53 -1.04 1.29 -0.89
N ASN A 54 -0.72 0.44 0.08
CA ASN A 54 -0.27 -0.93 -0.14
C ASN A 54 -1.46 -1.91 -0.14
N ALA A 55 -2.53 -1.57 -0.85
CA ALA A 55 -3.79 -2.32 -0.89
C ALA A 55 -3.63 -3.74 -1.45
N TYR A 56 -2.65 -3.96 -2.34
CA TYR A 56 -2.47 -5.22 -3.07
C TYR A 56 -1.19 -5.98 -2.68
N CYS A 57 -0.62 -5.71 -1.52
CA CYS A 57 0.70 -6.24 -1.10
C CYS A 57 0.82 -7.77 -1.13
N VAL A 58 -0.28 -8.51 -0.97
CA VAL A 58 -0.32 -9.97 -0.90
C VAL A 58 -1.14 -10.62 -2.03
N HIS A 59 -1.43 -9.87 -3.11
CA HIS A 59 -2.28 -10.33 -4.21
C HIS A 59 -1.46 -10.99 -5.34
N HIS A 60 -0.57 -11.90 -4.99
CA HIS A 60 0.19 -12.67 -5.96
C HIS A 60 -0.71 -13.68 -6.69
N LEU A 61 -0.68 -13.70 -8.02
CA LEU A 61 -1.42 -14.69 -8.81
C LEU A 61 -0.64 -16.00 -8.98
N TYR A 62 0.69 -15.94 -8.92
CA TYR A 62 1.59 -17.09 -9.07
C TYR A 62 2.53 -17.17 -7.88
N GLU A 63 2.83 -18.38 -7.43
CA GLU A 63 3.75 -18.58 -6.30
C GLU A 63 5.21 -18.32 -6.67
N ASP A 64 5.58 -18.64 -7.91
CA ASP A 64 6.93 -18.52 -8.46
C ASP A 64 7.22 -17.18 -9.13
N LYS A 65 6.21 -16.32 -9.27
CA LYS A 65 6.31 -15.01 -9.93
C LYS A 65 5.69 -13.94 -9.04
N GLN A 66 6.34 -13.66 -7.92
CA GLN A 66 5.90 -12.62 -6.99
C GLN A 66 6.76 -11.38 -7.18
N ASP A 67 6.10 -10.24 -7.37
CA ASP A 67 6.82 -8.98 -7.37
C ASP A 67 7.32 -8.66 -5.95
N TYR A 68 8.52 -8.13 -5.89
CA TYR A 68 9.08 -7.54 -4.68
C TYR A 68 8.87 -6.03 -4.72
N LEU A 69 8.60 -5.44 -3.57
CA LEU A 69 8.52 -3.99 -3.40
C LEU A 69 9.42 -3.57 -2.26
N LEU A 70 10.35 -2.68 -2.54
CA LEU A 70 11.28 -2.13 -1.55
C LEU A 70 10.52 -1.36 -0.45
N GLU A 71 11.00 -1.43 0.80
CA GLU A 71 10.32 -0.83 1.96
C GLU A 71 10.56 0.69 2.04
N ILE A 72 9.57 1.46 1.63
CA ILE A 72 9.66 2.93 1.52
C ILE A 72 9.96 3.63 2.85
N LEU A 73 9.42 3.16 3.97
CA LEU A 73 9.65 3.80 5.28
C LEU A 73 11.13 3.69 5.69
N MET A 74 11.75 2.56 5.40
CA MET A 74 13.18 2.37 5.67
C MET A 74 14.05 3.25 4.78
N GLU A 75 13.69 3.36 3.50
CA GLU A 75 14.44 4.18 2.55
C GLU A 75 14.28 5.68 2.86
N CYS A 76 13.08 6.14 3.20
CA CYS A 76 12.87 7.51 3.68
C CYS A 76 13.64 7.80 4.97
N LYS A 77 13.71 6.84 5.90
CA LYS A 77 14.51 7.01 7.12
C LYS A 77 16.01 7.15 6.81
N LYS A 78 16.55 6.35 5.88
CA LYS A 78 17.94 6.47 5.43
C LYS A 78 18.22 7.80 4.76
N ALA A 79 17.25 8.35 4.02
CA ALA A 79 17.35 9.63 3.34
C ALA A 79 17.10 10.85 4.27
N GLY A 80 16.76 10.64 5.56
CA GLY A 80 16.41 11.71 6.50
C GLY A 80 14.99 12.27 6.32
N ASN A 81 14.14 11.58 5.55
CA ASN A 81 12.78 12.00 5.16
C ASN A 81 11.70 11.12 5.83
N GLN A 82 11.97 10.59 7.04
CA GLN A 82 11.08 9.62 7.72
C GLN A 82 9.66 10.12 7.93
N ASP A 83 9.46 11.44 8.02
CA ASP A 83 8.14 12.03 8.27
C ASP A 83 7.33 12.28 7.00
N MET A 84 7.92 11.99 5.83
CA MET A 84 7.27 12.27 4.55
C MET A 84 6.22 11.22 4.15
N VAL A 85 6.22 10.01 4.75
CA VAL A 85 5.40 8.89 4.29
C VAL A 85 4.35 8.45 5.30
N TYR A 86 3.13 8.27 4.79
CA TYR A 86 2.07 7.48 5.42
C TYR A 86 1.85 6.21 4.59
N LYS A 87 2.12 5.04 5.16
CA LYS A 87 1.93 3.75 4.51
C LYS A 87 0.65 3.10 5.03
N PHE A 88 -0.24 2.75 4.11
CA PHE A 88 -1.55 2.17 4.43
C PHE A 88 -1.65 0.74 3.94
N SER A 89 -2.44 -0.06 4.66
CA SER A 89 -2.90 -1.36 4.23
C SER A 89 -4.29 -1.64 4.80
N SER A 90 -5.05 -2.50 4.14
CA SER A 90 -6.35 -2.95 4.66
C SER A 90 -6.65 -4.39 4.24
N THR A 91 -7.58 -5.01 4.95
CA THR A 91 -8.10 -6.34 4.60
C THR A 91 -9.33 -6.28 3.70
N SER A 92 -9.71 -5.10 3.20
CA SER A 92 -10.92 -4.92 2.39
C SER A 92 -10.94 -5.77 1.12
N LYS A 93 -9.77 -6.05 0.54
CA LYS A 93 -9.60 -6.91 -0.65
C LYS A 93 -8.99 -8.29 -0.30
N ILE A 94 -8.77 -8.55 0.97
CA ILE A 94 -8.20 -9.81 1.49
C ILE A 94 -9.31 -10.65 2.13
N SER A 95 -10.14 -10.06 2.98
CA SER A 95 -11.24 -10.76 3.68
C SER A 95 -12.61 -10.35 3.12
N PHE A 96 -13.32 -9.41 3.78
CA PHE A 96 -14.67 -9.02 3.42
C PHE A 96 -14.76 -7.52 3.13
N PRO A 97 -15.25 -7.11 1.95
CA PRO A 97 -15.60 -5.72 1.71
C PRO A 97 -16.60 -5.20 2.74
N GLY A 98 -16.38 -3.99 3.27
CA GLY A 98 -17.24 -3.39 4.28
C GLY A 98 -17.07 -3.91 5.71
N SER A 99 -16.32 -4.99 5.91
CA SER A 99 -15.95 -5.54 7.23
C SER A 99 -14.44 -5.65 7.41
N GLY A 100 -13.68 -4.89 6.64
CA GLY A 100 -12.23 -4.88 6.72
C GLY A 100 -11.70 -4.18 7.97
N ILE A 101 -10.43 -4.44 8.27
CA ILE A 101 -9.61 -3.65 9.18
C ILE A 101 -8.52 -2.96 8.37
N ALA A 102 -8.05 -1.82 8.86
CA ALA A 102 -6.97 -1.08 8.22
C ALA A 102 -5.82 -0.86 9.21
N ALA A 103 -4.64 -0.67 8.66
CA ALA A 103 -3.44 -0.34 9.41
C ALA A 103 -2.73 0.82 8.71
N ILE A 104 -2.08 1.66 9.53
CA ILE A 104 -1.18 2.70 9.08
C ILE A 104 0.18 2.49 9.73
N ALA A 105 1.24 2.67 8.94
CA ALA A 105 2.60 2.73 9.41
C ALA A 105 3.22 4.07 8.97
N ALA A 106 3.93 4.73 9.87
CA ALA A 106 4.58 6.01 9.63
C ALA A 106 5.68 6.21 10.68
N SER A 107 6.37 7.35 10.65
CA SER A 107 7.29 7.75 11.71
C SER A 107 6.58 7.93 13.07
N ASP A 108 7.33 7.90 14.17
CA ASP A 108 6.78 8.10 15.51
C ASP A 108 6.09 9.47 15.65
N ALA A 109 6.65 10.53 15.04
CA ALA A 109 6.05 11.86 15.03
C ALA A 109 4.70 11.87 14.33
N ASN A 110 4.63 11.34 13.11
CA ASN A 110 3.38 11.22 12.36
C ASN A 110 2.33 10.37 13.08
N LEU A 111 2.75 9.26 13.70
CA LEU A 111 1.84 8.40 14.47
C LEU A 111 1.33 9.09 15.73
N ALA A 112 2.13 9.94 16.38
CA ALA A 112 1.69 10.73 17.53
C ALA A 112 0.58 11.71 17.13
N ASP A 113 0.76 12.42 16.01
CA ASP A 113 -0.24 13.36 15.50
C ASP A 113 -1.54 12.66 15.10
N ILE A 114 -1.44 11.54 14.36
CA ILE A 114 -2.61 10.75 14.00
C ILE A 114 -3.36 10.26 15.23
N ARG A 115 -2.66 9.73 16.22
CA ARG A 115 -3.29 9.27 17.47
C ARG A 115 -4.00 10.41 18.21
N ASN A 116 -3.43 11.63 18.20
CA ASN A 116 -4.08 12.80 18.80
C ASN A 116 -5.38 13.18 18.08
N MET A 117 -5.40 13.13 16.75
CA MET A 117 -6.63 13.34 15.98
C MET A 117 -7.66 12.22 16.22
N MET A 118 -7.22 10.98 16.26
CA MET A 118 -8.10 9.83 16.46
C MET A 118 -8.81 9.84 17.82
N LYS A 119 -8.20 10.40 18.87
CA LYS A 119 -8.80 10.50 20.21
C LYS A 119 -10.11 11.29 20.23
N VAL A 120 -10.26 12.25 19.32
CA VAL A 120 -11.49 13.06 19.21
C VAL A 120 -12.48 12.50 18.18
N GLN A 121 -12.04 11.61 17.29
CA GLN A 121 -12.88 10.99 16.28
C GLN A 121 -13.64 9.76 16.81
N THR A 122 -13.00 8.95 17.66
CA THR A 122 -13.57 7.72 18.19
C THR A 122 -12.94 7.35 19.53
N ILE A 123 -13.74 6.77 20.42
CA ILE A 123 -13.26 6.19 21.67
C ILE A 123 -12.46 4.90 21.40
N GLY A 124 -12.80 4.20 20.34
CA GLY A 124 -12.10 2.97 19.93
C GLY A 124 -12.65 2.40 18.63
N HIS A 125 -11.84 1.58 18.00
CA HIS A 125 -12.22 0.88 16.77
C HIS A 125 -13.01 -0.39 17.08
N ASP A 126 -13.67 -0.96 16.06
CA ASP A 126 -14.44 -2.20 16.15
C ASP A 126 -13.53 -3.39 16.54
N LYS A 127 -13.46 -3.65 17.85
CA LYS A 127 -12.66 -4.74 18.42
C LYS A 127 -13.23 -6.12 18.10
N VAL A 128 -14.54 -6.21 17.87
CA VAL A 128 -15.18 -7.48 17.51
C VAL A 128 -14.73 -7.88 16.10
N ASN A 129 -14.70 -6.92 15.18
CA ASN A 129 -14.20 -7.16 13.83
C ASN A 129 -12.70 -7.47 13.79
N GLN A 130 -11.89 -6.77 14.60
CA GLN A 130 -10.47 -7.10 14.77
C GLN A 130 -10.28 -8.53 15.27
N LEU A 131 -11.02 -8.93 16.32
CA LEU A 131 -10.97 -10.28 16.87
C LEU A 131 -11.41 -11.34 15.85
N ARG A 132 -12.41 -11.03 15.02
CA ARG A 132 -12.85 -11.89 13.92
C ARG A 132 -11.69 -12.19 12.95
N HIS A 133 -10.95 -11.17 12.55
CA HIS A 133 -9.79 -11.31 11.67
C HIS A 133 -8.66 -12.11 12.33
N VAL A 134 -8.36 -11.83 13.60
CA VAL A 134 -7.36 -12.60 14.36
C VAL A 134 -7.72 -14.07 14.45
N ARG A 135 -9.00 -14.40 14.74
CA ARG A 135 -9.45 -15.79 14.82
C ARG A 135 -9.48 -16.50 13.46
N PHE A 136 -9.78 -15.78 12.39
CA PHE A 136 -9.86 -16.32 11.04
C PHE A 136 -8.46 -16.59 10.46
N PHE A 137 -7.60 -15.61 10.49
CA PHE A 137 -6.26 -15.71 9.90
C PHE A 137 -5.26 -16.36 10.84
N LYS A 138 -5.40 -16.20 12.16
CA LYS A 138 -4.49 -16.60 13.24
C LYS A 138 -3.15 -15.86 13.19
N ASP A 139 -2.43 -15.96 12.06
CA ASP A 139 -1.12 -15.39 11.83
C ASP A 139 -0.90 -15.03 10.35
N ILE A 140 0.33 -14.64 10.01
CA ILE A 140 0.70 -14.30 8.62
C ILE A 140 0.58 -15.50 7.67
N HIS A 141 0.83 -16.74 8.15
CA HIS A 141 0.70 -17.93 7.31
C HIS A 141 -0.76 -18.14 6.91
N GLY A 142 -1.71 -17.89 7.84
CA GLY A 142 -3.14 -17.94 7.53
C GLY A 142 -3.56 -16.94 6.47
N ILE A 143 -2.96 -15.75 6.44
CA ILE A 143 -3.20 -14.77 5.38
C ILE A 143 -2.64 -15.28 4.05
N VAL A 144 -1.41 -15.79 4.03
CA VAL A 144 -0.77 -16.31 2.81
C VAL A 144 -1.58 -17.46 2.22
N GLU A 145 -1.97 -18.45 3.03
CA GLU A 145 -2.77 -19.57 2.57
C GLU A 145 -4.17 -19.16 2.07
N HIS A 146 -4.76 -18.15 2.69
CA HIS A 146 -6.03 -17.59 2.23
C HIS A 146 -5.87 -16.91 0.86
N MET A 147 -4.81 -16.16 0.67
CA MET A 147 -4.55 -15.46 -0.59
C MET A 147 -4.15 -16.41 -1.73
N LYS A 148 -3.52 -17.55 -1.44
CA LYS A 148 -3.31 -18.62 -2.44
C LYS A 148 -4.65 -19.14 -2.98
N LYS A 149 -5.64 -19.37 -2.12
CA LYS A 149 -7.00 -19.77 -2.55
C LYS A 149 -7.67 -18.71 -3.40
N HIS A 150 -7.48 -17.42 -3.08
CA HIS A 150 -7.93 -16.32 -3.93
C HIS A 150 -7.26 -16.36 -5.30
N ALA A 151 -5.94 -16.56 -5.35
CA ALA A 151 -5.19 -16.67 -6.58
C ALA A 151 -5.71 -17.81 -7.47
N ASP A 152 -6.02 -18.97 -6.90
CA ASP A 152 -6.56 -20.12 -7.63
C ASP A 152 -7.93 -19.83 -8.27
N ILE A 153 -8.76 -19.01 -7.62
CA ILE A 153 -10.05 -18.56 -8.17
C ILE A 153 -9.87 -17.48 -9.24
N MET A 154 -8.92 -16.59 -9.05
CA MET A 154 -8.75 -15.40 -9.92
C MET A 154 -7.88 -15.69 -11.14
N ARG A 155 -6.85 -16.51 -11.01
CA ARG A 155 -5.87 -16.80 -12.08
C ARG A 155 -6.52 -17.24 -13.39
N PRO A 156 -7.45 -18.21 -13.43
CA PRO A 156 -8.08 -18.60 -14.70
C PRO A 156 -8.83 -17.47 -15.40
N LYS A 157 -9.38 -16.52 -14.61
CA LYS A 157 -10.11 -15.36 -15.17
C LYS A 157 -9.13 -14.37 -15.82
N PHE A 158 -8.01 -14.08 -15.16
CA PHE A 158 -6.97 -13.23 -15.74
C PHE A 158 -6.35 -13.86 -16.98
N GLU A 159 -6.01 -15.15 -16.93
CA GLU A 159 -5.44 -15.88 -18.07
C GLU A 159 -6.41 -15.91 -19.27
N THR A 160 -7.69 -16.10 -19.01
CA THR A 160 -8.70 -16.05 -20.09
C THR A 160 -8.72 -14.68 -20.78
N VAL A 161 -8.69 -13.59 -20.01
CA VAL A 161 -8.68 -12.24 -20.60
C VAL A 161 -7.39 -12.00 -21.37
N ILE A 162 -6.23 -12.29 -20.78
CA ILE A 162 -4.93 -12.07 -21.43
C ILE A 162 -4.83 -12.87 -22.73
N ASN A 163 -5.08 -14.18 -22.67
CA ASN A 163 -5.02 -15.06 -23.84
C ASN A 163 -6.01 -14.65 -24.94
N THR A 164 -7.17 -14.11 -24.55
CA THR A 164 -8.15 -13.62 -25.52
C THR A 164 -7.64 -12.35 -26.20
N LEU A 165 -7.12 -11.40 -25.44
CA LEU A 165 -6.55 -10.17 -26.00
C LEU A 165 -5.35 -10.46 -26.92
N GLU A 166 -4.43 -11.33 -26.50
CA GLU A 166 -3.26 -11.73 -27.31
C GLU A 166 -3.63 -12.44 -28.62
N ARG A 167 -4.78 -13.12 -28.64
CA ARG A 167 -5.26 -13.79 -29.85
C ARG A 167 -5.99 -12.84 -30.80
N GLU A 168 -6.72 -11.85 -30.28
CA GLU A 168 -7.62 -10.99 -31.05
C GLU A 168 -6.98 -9.64 -31.45
N LEU A 169 -5.87 -9.24 -30.79
CA LEU A 169 -5.14 -8.00 -31.07
C LEU A 169 -3.76 -8.27 -31.68
#